data_9e35fffb09bafc0f8ee35dfc83311d65
#
_entry.id   9e35fffb09bafc0f8ee35dfc83311d65
#
_cell.length_a   1.000
_cell.length_b   1.000
_cell.length_c   1.000
_cell.angle_alpha   90.00
_cell.angle_beta   90.00
_cell.angle_gamma   90.00
#
_symmetry.space_group_name_H-M   'P 1'
#
loop_
_entity.id
_entity.type
_entity.pdbx_description
1 polymer ?
#
loop_
_entity_poly.entity_id
_entity_poly.type
_entity_poly.pdbx_seq_one_letter_code
_entity_poly.pdbx_strand_id
1 'polypeptide(L)'
;LRGLMMNPYMISSRNQYYRFLTSGFIHKDHMHLLLNMFSFYFFGGAIEHVFKILFGDIGGFYFIFLYLFAIVISDLPTFLKHLNNPGYNSLGASGGVAAVIFAFIILLPLEKICIYIALCMPGFILGTLYLVFSYYQGRKGNDGINHDAHLYGALFGLFFCIILYPQSVPNF
;
A
#
# COMPACT_ATOMS: atom_id res chain seq x y z
N LEU A 1 4.89 15.93 -15.34
CA LEU A 1 4.62 15.02 -14.22
C LEU A 1 3.48 15.48 -13.31
N ARG A 2 3.33 16.80 -13.01
CA ARG A 2 2.25 17.32 -12.14
C ARG A 2 0.84 16.91 -12.57
N GLY A 3 0.59 16.76 -13.88
CA GLY A 3 -0.71 16.34 -14.42
C GLY A 3 -1.10 14.89 -14.11
N LEU A 4 -0.15 14.05 -13.66
CA LEU A 4 -0.36 12.64 -13.33
C LEU A 4 -0.37 12.38 -11.82
N MET A 5 0.03 13.37 -11.00
CA MET A 5 0.00 13.28 -9.53
C MET A 5 -1.45 13.26 -9.02
N MET A 6 -1.68 12.55 -7.93
CA MET A 6 -2.93 12.60 -7.20
C MET A 6 -3.17 14.04 -6.71
N ASN A 7 -4.27 14.63 -7.11
CA ASN A 7 -4.71 15.96 -6.70
C ASN A 7 -6.23 15.93 -6.51
N PRO A 8 -6.71 15.89 -5.26
CA PRO A 8 -8.12 15.74 -4.93
C PRO A 8 -9.02 16.81 -5.55
N TYR A 9 -8.56 18.05 -5.55
CA TYR A 9 -9.31 19.17 -6.12
C TYR A 9 -9.51 19.00 -7.64
N MET A 10 -8.46 18.62 -8.38
CA MET A 10 -8.54 18.40 -9.82
C MET A 10 -9.36 17.16 -10.19
N ILE A 11 -9.29 16.12 -9.35
CA ILE A 11 -10.13 14.92 -9.51
C ILE A 11 -11.61 15.31 -9.39
N SER A 12 -11.97 16.02 -8.33
CA SER A 12 -13.36 16.40 -8.05
C SER A 12 -13.90 17.46 -9.02
N SER A 13 -13.14 18.53 -9.28
CA SER A 13 -13.62 19.69 -10.05
C SER A 13 -13.52 19.50 -11.56
N ARG A 14 -12.65 18.60 -12.05
CA ARG A 14 -12.38 18.39 -13.47
C ARG A 14 -12.51 16.93 -13.93
N ASN A 15 -13.06 16.05 -13.07
CA ASN A 15 -13.28 14.62 -13.37
C ASN A 15 -11.99 13.87 -13.79
N GLN A 16 -10.82 14.26 -13.24
CA GLN A 16 -9.54 13.66 -13.60
C GLN A 16 -9.26 12.39 -12.79
N TYR A 17 -10.19 11.43 -12.78
CA TYR A 17 -10.14 10.19 -11.99
C TYR A 17 -8.91 9.30 -12.29
N TYR A 18 -8.34 9.40 -13.49
CA TYR A 18 -7.12 8.69 -13.85
C TYR A 18 -5.96 8.95 -12.89
N ARG A 19 -5.96 10.10 -12.20
CA ARG A 19 -4.93 10.49 -11.23
C ARG A 19 -4.83 9.56 -10.02
N PHE A 20 -5.91 8.88 -9.65
CA PHE A 20 -5.84 7.85 -8.61
C PHE A 20 -4.88 6.72 -8.97
N LEU A 21 -4.87 6.31 -10.23
CA LEU A 21 -4.00 5.24 -10.68
C LEU A 21 -2.62 5.75 -11.10
N THR A 22 -2.58 6.85 -11.87
CA THR A 22 -1.31 7.35 -12.43
C THR A 22 -0.35 7.86 -11.37
N SER A 23 -0.86 8.38 -10.25
CA SER A 23 -0.03 8.81 -9.11
C SER A 23 0.86 7.70 -8.57
N GLY A 24 0.37 6.46 -8.55
CA GLY A 24 1.12 5.29 -8.11
C GLY A 24 2.33 4.93 -8.97
N PHE A 25 2.41 5.45 -10.19
CA PHE A 25 3.53 5.20 -11.11
C PHE A 25 4.55 6.34 -11.18
N ILE A 26 4.37 7.38 -10.35
CA ILE A 26 5.29 8.51 -10.27
C ILE A 26 5.95 8.52 -8.90
N HIS A 27 7.23 8.84 -8.88
CA HIS A 27 8.02 8.91 -7.65
C HIS A 27 8.71 10.26 -7.53
N LYS A 28 8.91 10.70 -6.28
CA LYS A 28 9.53 11.99 -5.95
C LYS A 28 10.98 12.04 -6.41
N ASP A 29 11.70 10.96 -6.17
CA ASP A 29 13.13 10.82 -6.47
C ASP A 29 13.49 9.34 -6.68
N HIS A 30 14.74 9.09 -7.06
CA HIS A 30 15.25 7.74 -7.33
C HIS A 30 15.25 6.84 -6.09
N MET A 31 15.47 7.40 -4.89
CA MET A 31 15.46 6.62 -3.66
C MET A 31 14.03 6.16 -3.32
N HIS A 32 13.05 7.04 -3.48
CA HIS A 32 11.64 6.69 -3.32
C HIS A 32 11.20 5.59 -4.30
N LEU A 33 11.62 5.67 -5.56
CA LEU A 33 11.38 4.62 -6.54
C LEU A 33 12.06 3.32 -6.13
N LEU A 34 13.34 3.37 -5.79
CA LEU A 34 14.14 2.20 -5.42
C LEU A 34 13.52 1.45 -4.23
N LEU A 35 13.16 2.16 -3.16
CA LEU A 35 12.56 1.55 -1.97
C LEU A 35 11.20 0.90 -2.26
N ASN A 36 10.36 1.55 -3.07
CA ASN A 36 9.09 0.95 -3.50
C ASN A 36 9.32 -0.31 -4.34
N MET A 37 10.20 -0.24 -5.35
CA MET A 37 10.45 -1.38 -6.24
C MET A 37 11.16 -2.53 -5.53
N PHE A 38 12.09 -2.24 -4.61
CA PHE A 38 12.72 -3.24 -3.78
C PHE A 38 11.70 -4.00 -2.91
N SER A 39 10.86 -3.27 -2.19
CA SER A 39 9.81 -3.87 -1.37
C SER A 39 8.80 -4.66 -2.22
N PHE A 40 8.37 -4.08 -3.34
CA PHE A 40 7.46 -4.75 -4.27
C PHE A 40 8.05 -6.03 -4.85
N TYR A 41 9.33 -6.04 -5.22
CA TYR A 41 10.00 -7.21 -5.77
C TYR A 41 10.00 -8.40 -4.78
N PHE A 42 10.41 -8.15 -3.52
CA PHE A 42 10.50 -9.22 -2.52
C PHE A 42 9.13 -9.68 -2.03
N PHE A 43 8.32 -8.76 -1.55
CA PHE A 43 7.00 -9.11 -1.00
C PHE A 43 6.00 -9.44 -2.09
N GLY A 44 6.06 -8.79 -3.24
CA GLY A 44 5.21 -9.06 -4.39
C GLY A 44 5.44 -10.45 -4.95
N GLY A 45 6.71 -10.84 -5.16
CA GLY A 45 7.05 -12.19 -5.61
C GLY A 45 6.59 -13.26 -4.64
N ALA A 46 6.75 -13.02 -3.32
CA ALA A 46 6.29 -13.96 -2.30
C ALA A 46 4.75 -14.10 -2.32
N ILE A 47 4.01 -12.99 -2.38
CA ILE A 47 2.54 -13.02 -2.39
C ILE A 47 1.97 -13.58 -3.69
N GLU A 48 2.56 -13.25 -4.83
CA GLU A 48 2.17 -13.86 -6.11
C GLU A 48 2.32 -15.40 -6.04
N HIS A 49 3.42 -15.88 -5.47
CA HIS A 49 3.66 -17.32 -5.29
C HIS A 49 2.63 -17.94 -4.34
N VAL A 50 2.38 -17.35 -3.18
CA VAL A 50 1.37 -17.82 -2.22
C VAL A 50 -0.02 -17.84 -2.86
N PHE A 51 -0.40 -16.80 -3.59
CA PHE A 51 -1.70 -16.78 -4.28
C PHE A 51 -1.81 -17.87 -5.35
N LYS A 52 -0.73 -18.18 -6.07
CA LYS A 52 -0.72 -19.29 -7.02
C LYS A 52 -0.88 -20.65 -6.33
N ILE A 53 -0.29 -20.82 -5.14
CA ILE A 53 -0.49 -22.06 -4.35
C ILE A 53 -1.93 -22.17 -3.87
N LEU A 54 -2.52 -21.06 -3.38
CA LEU A 54 -3.87 -21.07 -2.80
C LEU A 54 -4.98 -21.14 -3.86
N PHE A 55 -4.79 -20.51 -5.01
CA PHE A 55 -5.83 -20.26 -6.01
C PHE A 55 -5.50 -20.78 -7.42
N GLY A 56 -4.36 -21.45 -7.61
CA GLY A 56 -3.93 -21.95 -8.92
C GLY A 56 -3.65 -20.80 -9.91
N ASP A 57 -4.00 -20.99 -11.17
CA ASP A 57 -3.70 -20.05 -12.26
C ASP A 57 -4.31 -18.66 -12.07
N ILE A 58 -5.44 -18.57 -11.37
CA ILE A 58 -6.11 -17.29 -11.08
C ILE A 58 -5.37 -16.45 -10.02
N GLY A 59 -4.45 -17.07 -9.25
CA GLY A 59 -3.69 -16.39 -8.20
C GLY A 59 -2.92 -15.16 -8.70
N GLY A 60 -2.38 -15.21 -9.93
CA GLY A 60 -1.72 -14.06 -10.54
C GLY A 60 -2.66 -12.87 -10.77
N PHE A 61 -3.92 -13.13 -11.16
CA PHE A 61 -4.94 -12.08 -11.29
C PHE A 61 -5.29 -11.45 -9.94
N TYR A 62 -5.42 -12.24 -8.87
CA TYR A 62 -5.65 -11.71 -7.53
C TYR A 62 -4.50 -10.84 -7.04
N PHE A 63 -3.25 -11.18 -7.38
CA PHE A 63 -2.10 -10.35 -7.04
C PHE A 63 -2.13 -9.00 -7.77
N ILE A 64 -2.35 -9.00 -9.08
CA ILE A 64 -2.47 -7.77 -9.88
C ILE A 64 -3.63 -6.91 -9.36
N PHE A 65 -4.78 -7.54 -9.09
CA PHE A 65 -5.97 -6.87 -8.57
C PHE A 65 -5.68 -6.24 -7.20
N LEU A 66 -5.08 -6.99 -6.27
CA LEU A 66 -4.66 -6.47 -4.96
C LEU A 66 -3.84 -5.19 -5.12
N TYR A 67 -2.79 -5.23 -5.94
CA TYR A 67 -1.86 -4.11 -6.08
C TYR A 67 -2.51 -2.88 -6.72
N LEU A 68 -3.18 -3.04 -7.86
CA LEU A 68 -3.78 -1.92 -8.58
C LEU A 68 -4.94 -1.28 -7.81
N PHE A 69 -5.78 -2.09 -7.18
CA PHE A 69 -6.85 -1.57 -6.34
C PHE A 69 -6.33 -0.91 -5.07
N ALA A 70 -5.27 -1.44 -4.48
CA ALA A 70 -4.63 -0.83 -3.31
C ALA A 70 -4.12 0.59 -3.61
N ILE A 71 -3.52 0.83 -4.78
CA ILE A 71 -3.10 2.18 -5.20
C ILE A 71 -4.29 3.15 -5.15
N VAL A 72 -5.44 2.74 -5.67
CA VAL A 72 -6.64 3.59 -5.72
C VAL A 72 -7.27 3.76 -4.34
N ILE A 73 -7.50 2.65 -3.64
CA ILE A 73 -8.25 2.65 -2.37
C ILE A 73 -7.46 3.34 -1.26
N SER A 74 -6.13 3.17 -1.24
CA SER A 74 -5.27 3.83 -0.25
C SER A 74 -5.34 5.36 -0.30
N ASP A 75 -5.60 5.92 -1.48
CA ASP A 75 -5.71 7.36 -1.68
C ASP A 75 -7.12 7.95 -1.39
N LEU A 76 -8.16 7.11 -1.22
CA LEU A 76 -9.52 7.61 -1.00
C LEU A 76 -9.67 8.48 0.26
N PRO A 77 -9.10 8.13 1.42
CA PRO A 77 -9.19 8.99 2.60
C PRO A 77 -8.48 10.33 2.40
N THR A 78 -7.31 10.31 1.77
CA THR A 78 -6.59 11.53 1.39
C THR A 78 -7.37 12.38 0.41
N PHE A 79 -8.05 11.75 -0.56
CA PHE A 79 -8.95 12.42 -1.49
C PHE A 79 -10.06 13.19 -0.74
N LEU A 80 -10.76 12.53 0.16
CA LEU A 80 -11.84 13.15 0.95
C LEU A 80 -11.33 14.29 1.82
N LYS A 81 -10.15 14.13 2.43
CA LYS A 81 -9.54 15.13 3.33
C LYS A 81 -9.12 16.41 2.61
N HIS A 82 -8.74 16.33 1.33
CA HIS A 82 -8.15 17.42 0.57
C HIS A 82 -8.97 17.89 -0.65
N LEU A 83 -10.27 17.56 -0.72
CA LEU A 83 -11.18 17.94 -1.82
C LEU A 83 -11.13 19.43 -2.18
N ASN A 84 -11.02 20.29 -1.19
CA ASN A 84 -11.03 21.74 -1.34
C ASN A 84 -9.63 22.38 -1.33
N ASN A 85 -8.57 21.58 -1.45
CA ASN A 85 -7.19 22.06 -1.44
C ASN A 85 -6.53 21.90 -2.83
N PRO A 86 -6.53 22.94 -3.69
CA PRO A 86 -5.93 22.86 -5.03
C PRO A 86 -4.40 22.69 -5.01
N GLY A 87 -3.75 23.05 -3.90
CA GLY A 87 -2.31 22.96 -3.72
C GLY A 87 -1.81 21.59 -3.29
N TYR A 88 -2.70 20.69 -2.81
CA TYR A 88 -2.32 19.36 -2.37
C TYR A 88 -2.00 18.44 -3.56
N ASN A 89 -0.85 17.77 -3.47
CA ASN A 89 -0.48 16.73 -4.42
C ASN A 89 0.23 15.59 -3.68
N SER A 90 -0.06 14.36 -4.04
CA SER A 90 0.67 13.17 -3.60
C SER A 90 1.04 12.27 -4.78
N LEU A 91 1.99 11.37 -4.55
CA LEU A 91 2.52 10.44 -5.55
C LEU A 91 3.22 9.27 -4.87
N GLY A 92 3.38 8.19 -5.59
CA GLY A 92 4.13 7.01 -5.16
C GLY A 92 3.27 5.75 -5.06
N ALA A 93 3.89 4.62 -5.34
CA ALA A 93 3.28 3.29 -5.25
C ALA A 93 3.07 2.80 -3.81
N SER A 94 3.50 3.57 -2.81
CA SER A 94 3.69 3.10 -1.44
C SER A 94 2.42 2.58 -0.75
N GLY A 95 1.24 3.11 -1.10
CA GLY A 95 -0.04 2.55 -0.65
C GLY A 95 -0.28 1.13 -1.16
N GLY A 96 0.00 0.89 -2.45
CA GLY A 96 -0.05 -0.45 -3.05
C GLY A 96 1.01 -1.39 -2.48
N VAL A 97 2.23 -0.88 -2.27
CA VAL A 97 3.33 -1.65 -1.66
C VAL A 97 3.00 -2.01 -0.20
N ALA A 98 2.41 -1.09 0.57
CA ALA A 98 1.95 -1.38 1.91
C ALA A 98 0.90 -2.49 1.94
N ALA A 99 -0.05 -2.48 0.99
CA ALA A 99 -1.04 -3.56 0.87
C ALA A 99 -0.40 -4.93 0.60
N VAL A 100 0.59 -4.99 -0.28
CA VAL A 100 1.33 -6.23 -0.57
C VAL A 100 2.10 -6.74 0.65
N ILE A 101 2.77 -5.84 1.40
CA ILE A 101 3.47 -6.19 2.64
C ILE A 101 2.48 -6.73 3.68
N PHE A 102 1.32 -6.11 3.82
CA PHE A 102 0.32 -6.54 4.79
C PHE A 102 -0.44 -7.80 4.36
N ALA A 103 -0.58 -8.05 3.06
CA ALA A 103 -0.99 -9.35 2.55
C ALA A 103 0.03 -10.45 2.93
N PHE A 104 1.34 -10.16 2.85
CA PHE A 104 2.38 -11.07 3.32
C PHE A 104 2.26 -11.33 4.83
N ILE A 105 2.08 -10.28 5.63
CA ILE A 105 1.99 -10.39 7.09
C ILE A 105 0.78 -11.23 7.52
N ILE A 106 -0.39 -11.07 6.90
CA ILE A 106 -1.58 -11.83 7.30
C ILE A 106 -1.52 -13.31 6.87
N LEU A 107 -0.87 -13.60 5.76
CA LEU A 107 -0.76 -14.98 5.26
C LEU A 107 0.42 -15.72 5.90
N LEU A 108 1.48 -15.03 6.28
CA LEU A 108 2.73 -15.56 6.84
C LEU A 108 3.18 -14.77 8.07
N PRO A 109 2.37 -14.74 9.15
CA PRO A 109 2.55 -13.81 10.27
C PRO A 109 3.83 -14.03 11.09
N LEU A 110 4.34 -15.25 11.13
CA LEU A 110 5.53 -15.62 11.89
C LEU A 110 6.83 -15.47 11.08
N GLU A 111 6.72 -15.28 9.76
CA GLU A 111 7.89 -15.03 8.92
C GLU A 111 8.58 -13.74 9.37
N LYS A 112 9.92 -13.80 9.44
CA LYS A 112 10.71 -12.67 9.90
C LYS A 112 10.91 -11.65 8.78
N ILE A 113 10.58 -10.41 9.09
CA ILE A 113 10.90 -9.26 8.24
C ILE A 113 12.07 -8.52 8.88
N CYS A 114 13.12 -8.28 8.09
CA CYS A 114 14.32 -7.59 8.56
C CYS A 114 14.36 -6.16 8.03
N ILE A 115 14.47 -5.20 8.94
CA ILE A 115 14.73 -3.80 8.60
C ILE A 115 16.25 -3.60 8.61
N TYR A 116 16.81 -3.07 7.51
CA TYR A 116 18.25 -2.81 7.36
C TYR A 116 19.14 -4.03 7.68
N ILE A 117 18.66 -5.25 7.37
CA ILE A 117 19.40 -6.52 7.56
C ILE A 117 19.68 -6.85 9.05
N ALA A 118 19.60 -5.90 9.94
CA ALA A 118 20.00 -6.04 11.35
C ALA A 118 18.83 -6.29 12.32
N LEU A 119 17.71 -5.62 12.13
CA LEU A 119 16.56 -5.74 13.02
C LEU A 119 15.49 -6.64 12.38
N CYS A 120 15.52 -7.92 12.74
CA CYS A 120 14.57 -8.93 12.27
C CYS A 120 13.54 -9.23 13.33
N MET A 121 12.26 -9.17 12.98
CA MET A 121 11.15 -9.54 13.87
C MET A 121 10.02 -10.21 13.10
N PRO A 122 9.15 -10.99 13.77
CA PRO A 122 7.96 -11.55 13.15
C PRO A 122 7.11 -10.48 12.48
N GLY A 123 6.55 -10.80 11.31
CA GLY A 123 5.80 -9.85 10.49
C GLY A 123 4.66 -9.18 11.25
N PHE A 124 3.93 -9.93 12.10
CA PHE A 124 2.80 -9.39 12.86
C PHE A 124 3.23 -8.28 13.86
N ILE A 125 4.43 -8.38 14.46
CA ILE A 125 4.95 -7.35 15.36
C ILE A 125 5.30 -6.10 14.55
N LEU A 126 6.05 -6.27 13.47
CA LEU A 126 6.42 -5.16 12.60
C LEU A 126 5.18 -4.46 12.01
N GLY A 127 4.20 -5.24 11.55
CA GLY A 127 2.94 -4.72 11.02
C GLY A 127 2.16 -3.91 12.03
N THR A 128 2.03 -4.41 13.26
CA THR A 128 1.35 -3.67 14.34
C THR A 128 2.05 -2.33 14.62
N LEU A 129 3.37 -2.34 14.76
CA LEU A 129 4.16 -1.11 14.97
C LEU A 129 4.01 -0.13 13.80
N TYR A 130 4.02 -0.63 12.58
CA TYR A 130 3.84 0.18 11.38
C TYR A 130 2.45 0.83 11.32
N LEU A 131 1.36 0.11 11.64
CA LEU A 131 0.00 0.68 11.67
C LEU A 131 -0.10 1.79 12.70
N VAL A 132 0.42 1.57 13.91
CA VAL A 132 0.45 2.56 14.97
C VAL A 132 1.25 3.80 14.52
N PHE A 133 2.44 3.60 13.99
CA PHE A 133 3.28 4.68 13.47
C PHE A 133 2.57 5.49 12.37
N SER A 134 2.01 4.81 11.35
CA SER A 134 1.32 5.46 10.23
C SER A 134 0.10 6.25 10.68
N TYR A 135 -0.67 5.73 11.66
CA TYR A 135 -1.80 6.41 12.24
C TYR A 135 -1.39 7.73 12.95
N TYR A 136 -0.34 7.67 13.78
CA TYR A 136 0.13 8.87 14.49
C TYR A 136 0.74 9.91 13.56
N GLN A 137 1.54 9.47 12.59
CA GLN A 137 2.17 10.38 11.61
C GLN A 137 1.17 11.01 10.66
N GLY A 138 0.13 10.29 10.23
CA GLY A 138 -0.96 10.83 9.40
C GLY A 138 -1.72 11.99 10.08
N ARG A 139 -1.71 12.03 11.41
CA ARG A 139 -2.29 13.15 12.19
C ARG A 139 -1.34 14.33 12.37
N LYS A 140 -0.02 14.10 12.38
CA LYS A 140 0.98 15.18 12.55
C LYS A 140 1.25 15.94 11.24
N GLY A 141 1.29 15.26 10.10
CA GLY A 141 1.27 15.85 8.76
C GLY A 141 2.48 16.72 8.34
N ASN A 142 3.66 16.57 8.96
CA ASN A 142 4.75 17.54 8.82
C ASN A 142 5.96 17.07 7.99
N ASP A 143 5.99 15.84 7.44
CA ASP A 143 7.16 15.28 6.75
C ASP A 143 6.99 15.15 5.23
N GLY A 144 5.83 15.54 4.71
CA GLY A 144 5.52 15.46 3.28
C GLY A 144 5.27 14.04 2.77
N ILE A 145 5.02 13.08 3.68
CA ILE A 145 4.66 11.70 3.37
C ILE A 145 3.15 11.52 3.56
N ASN A 146 2.49 10.85 2.61
CA ASN A 146 1.08 10.50 2.73
C ASN A 146 0.89 9.26 3.60
N HIS A 147 1.00 9.42 4.93
CA HIS A 147 0.83 8.34 5.89
C HIS A 147 -0.59 7.77 5.91
N ASP A 148 -1.60 8.55 5.52
CA ASP A 148 -2.96 8.06 5.37
C ASP A 148 -3.00 6.99 4.26
N ALA A 149 -2.37 7.23 3.11
CA ALA A 149 -2.30 6.23 2.04
C ALA A 149 -1.55 4.95 2.47
N HIS A 150 -0.49 5.09 3.27
CA HIS A 150 0.23 3.93 3.83
C HIS A 150 -0.65 3.11 4.77
N LEU A 151 -1.36 3.76 5.69
CA LEU A 151 -2.26 3.11 6.64
C LEU A 151 -3.41 2.39 5.92
N TYR A 152 -4.12 3.10 5.03
CA TYR A 152 -5.28 2.53 4.35
C TYR A 152 -4.89 1.49 3.29
N GLY A 153 -3.71 1.61 2.69
CA GLY A 153 -3.14 0.56 1.85
C GLY A 153 -2.87 -0.72 2.64
N ALA A 154 -2.22 -0.60 3.80
CA ALA A 154 -1.97 -1.72 4.71
C ALA A 154 -3.27 -2.40 5.16
N LEU A 155 -4.26 -1.63 5.60
CA LEU A 155 -5.58 -2.16 5.99
C LEU A 155 -6.29 -2.85 4.82
N PHE A 156 -6.23 -2.25 3.61
CA PHE A 156 -6.80 -2.89 2.43
C PHE A 156 -6.16 -4.26 2.14
N GLY A 157 -4.82 -4.37 2.22
CA GLY A 157 -4.12 -5.63 2.02
C GLY A 157 -4.54 -6.71 3.03
N LEU A 158 -4.68 -6.34 4.31
CA LEU A 158 -5.22 -7.24 5.36
C LEU A 158 -6.62 -7.72 5.01
N PHE A 159 -7.55 -6.79 4.80
CA PHE A 159 -8.96 -7.13 4.55
C PHE A 159 -9.15 -7.89 3.24
N PHE A 160 -8.41 -7.55 2.21
CA PHE A 160 -8.43 -8.27 0.94
C PHE A 160 -8.09 -9.76 1.13
N CYS A 161 -7.01 -10.06 1.85
CA CYS A 161 -6.61 -11.44 2.12
C CYS A 161 -7.60 -12.17 3.04
N ILE A 162 -8.14 -11.50 4.07
CA ILE A 162 -9.15 -12.11 4.96
C ILE A 162 -10.41 -12.48 4.19
N ILE A 163 -10.86 -11.62 3.28
CA ILE A 163 -12.06 -11.88 2.46
C ILE A 163 -11.79 -13.00 1.45
N LEU A 164 -10.63 -12.98 0.79
CA LEU A 164 -10.27 -13.95 -0.23
C LEU A 164 -9.92 -15.32 0.35
N TYR A 165 -9.30 -15.35 1.54
CA TYR A 165 -8.86 -16.55 2.25
C TYR A 165 -9.10 -16.41 3.75
N PRO A 166 -10.35 -16.64 4.24
CA PRO A 166 -10.71 -16.46 5.66
C PRO A 166 -9.90 -17.34 6.62
N GLN A 167 -9.36 -18.46 6.15
CA GLN A 167 -8.51 -19.36 6.92
C GLN A 167 -7.16 -18.72 7.30
N SER A 168 -6.80 -17.56 6.76
CA SER A 168 -5.62 -16.82 7.19
C SER A 168 -5.70 -16.33 8.64
N VAL A 169 -6.90 -16.06 9.16
CA VAL A 169 -7.10 -15.50 10.51
C VAL A 169 -6.73 -16.47 11.64
N PRO A 170 -7.05 -17.79 11.60
CA PRO A 170 -6.69 -18.73 12.67
C PRO A 170 -5.18 -18.98 12.80
N ASN A 171 -4.35 -18.48 11.89
CA ASN A 171 -2.90 -18.65 11.93
C ASN A 171 -2.17 -17.62 12.80
N PHE A 172 -2.94 -16.73 13.47
CA PHE A 172 -2.44 -15.72 14.42
C PHE A 172 -2.43 -16.20 15.86
#